data_6eb4d531efe552c5268de4ad83266b42
#
_entry.id   6eb4d531efe552c5268de4ad83266b42
#
_cell.length_a   1.000
_cell.length_b   1.000
_cell.length_c   1.000
_cell.angle_alpha   90.00
_cell.angle_beta   90.00
_cell.angle_gamma   90.00
#
_symmetry.space_group_name_H-M   'P 1'
#
loop_
_entity.id
_entity.type
_entity.pdbx_description
1 polymer ?
#
loop_
_entity_poly.entity_id
_entity_poly.type
_entity_poly.pdbx_seq_one_letter_code
_entity_poly.pdbx_strand_id
1 'polypeptide(L)'
;MSSFQKLLEEKRALVNKRIDDLLSTGFEQSEANELVKYTFRTGGKRLRPILVLLACEGVGGKSDHALDAAAAMEFVHAASLIFDDLIDKHRLRRSLPTTQHAFADDKAISAGLFLASKGVQILSEYKDPRITRLVGWGLVDLSKGEILDTLTELAIDIEHYLNIADLKTASLFSAAAGIGGVLGGANAHDVNCLYNYGRAVGIAFQIKDDILDQSADPVRQERVNLVVMHYLDEATKRERISNLLENHEKSEKPQIAELYEQALQFALKKSREHVEKAKMELKSLQDPSKSKLLEDFADYSLERAF
;
A
#
# COMPACT_ATOMS: atom_id res chain seq x y z
N MET A 1 -7.07 -9.97 -20.52
CA MET A 1 -7.01 -10.18 -19.07
C MET A 1 -6.31 -11.52 -18.83
N SER A 2 -5.19 -11.54 -18.10
CA SER A 2 -4.46 -12.78 -17.79
C SER A 2 -5.25 -13.66 -16.83
N SER A 3 -4.88 -14.95 -16.70
CA SER A 3 -5.48 -15.86 -15.71
C SER A 3 -5.32 -15.34 -14.29
N PHE A 4 -4.17 -14.76 -13.98
CA PHE A 4 -3.88 -14.16 -12.67
C PHE A 4 -4.77 -12.92 -12.40
N GLN A 5 -4.97 -12.06 -13.40
CA GLN A 5 -5.90 -10.92 -13.24
C GLN A 5 -7.34 -11.35 -12.96
N LYS A 6 -7.82 -12.44 -13.59
CA LYS A 6 -9.14 -13.01 -13.27
C LYS A 6 -9.20 -13.50 -11.82
N LEU A 7 -8.17 -14.20 -11.35
CA LEU A 7 -8.07 -14.63 -9.96
C LEU A 7 -8.10 -13.44 -8.98
N LEU A 8 -7.40 -12.34 -9.27
CA LEU A 8 -7.44 -11.14 -8.44
C LEU A 8 -8.86 -10.55 -8.38
N GLU A 9 -9.60 -10.53 -9.49
CA GLU A 9 -10.99 -10.05 -9.52
C GLU A 9 -11.93 -10.94 -8.69
N GLU A 10 -11.78 -12.26 -8.78
CA GLU A 10 -12.56 -13.22 -7.97
C GLU A 10 -12.28 -13.01 -6.49
N LYS A 11 -11.02 -12.93 -6.07
CA LYS A 11 -10.66 -12.67 -4.68
C LYS A 11 -11.12 -11.30 -4.20
N ARG A 12 -11.04 -10.28 -5.05
CA ARG A 12 -11.57 -8.94 -4.76
C ARG A 12 -13.07 -8.96 -4.48
N ALA A 13 -13.83 -9.70 -5.29
CA ALA A 13 -15.27 -9.84 -5.10
C ALA A 13 -15.60 -10.52 -3.76
N LEU A 14 -14.88 -11.59 -3.38
CA LEU A 14 -15.03 -12.27 -2.09
C LEU A 14 -14.73 -11.31 -0.92
N VAL A 15 -13.65 -10.56 -0.99
CA VAL A 15 -13.27 -9.58 0.04
C VAL A 15 -14.32 -8.48 0.16
N ASN A 16 -14.77 -7.90 -0.96
CA ASN A 16 -15.80 -6.85 -0.93
C ASN A 16 -17.09 -7.35 -0.29
N LYS A 17 -17.55 -8.55 -0.67
CA LYS A 17 -18.73 -9.15 -0.03
C LYS A 17 -18.51 -9.29 1.48
N ARG A 18 -17.35 -9.75 1.93
CA ARG A 18 -17.09 -9.92 3.36
C ARG A 18 -17.02 -8.59 4.10
N ILE A 19 -16.46 -7.55 3.49
CA ILE A 19 -16.48 -6.17 4.01
C ILE A 19 -17.92 -5.72 4.22
N ASP A 20 -18.79 -5.89 3.21
CA ASP A 20 -20.20 -5.50 3.29
C ASP A 20 -20.93 -6.27 4.41
N ASP A 21 -20.70 -7.59 4.54
CA ASP A 21 -21.29 -8.42 5.58
C ASP A 21 -20.87 -7.94 6.98
N LEU A 22 -19.57 -7.64 7.20
CA LEU A 22 -19.03 -7.19 8.49
C LEU A 22 -19.47 -5.77 8.88
N LEU A 23 -19.76 -4.91 7.90
CA LEU A 23 -20.27 -3.56 8.13
C LEU A 23 -21.81 -3.48 8.21
N SER A 24 -22.53 -4.53 7.78
CA SER A 24 -23.99 -4.52 7.79
C SER A 24 -24.60 -4.52 9.19
N THR A 25 -23.86 -4.97 10.20
CA THR A 25 -24.29 -5.10 11.59
C THR A 25 -23.77 -3.98 12.50
N GLY A 26 -23.18 -2.91 11.92
CA GLY A 26 -22.41 -1.93 12.70
C GLY A 26 -23.25 -0.88 13.42
N PHE A 27 -24.29 -0.35 12.78
CA PHE A 27 -25.08 0.75 13.32
C PHE A 27 -26.57 0.61 12.95
N GLU A 28 -27.45 0.98 13.87
CA GLU A 28 -28.90 1.09 13.58
C GLU A 28 -29.22 2.32 12.73
N GLN A 29 -28.42 3.37 12.84
CA GLN A 29 -28.61 4.63 12.12
C GLN A 29 -28.05 4.53 10.69
N SER A 30 -28.89 4.85 9.70
CA SER A 30 -28.51 4.80 8.28
C SER A 30 -27.35 5.75 7.91
N GLU A 31 -27.30 6.94 8.51
CA GLU A 31 -26.26 7.94 8.26
C GLU A 31 -24.88 7.47 8.76
N ALA A 32 -24.79 6.81 9.91
CA ALA A 32 -23.55 6.25 10.42
C ALA A 32 -23.03 5.11 9.54
N ASN A 33 -23.94 4.24 9.06
CA ASN A 33 -23.60 3.19 8.10
C ASN A 33 -23.10 3.77 6.78
N GLU A 34 -23.74 4.82 6.29
CA GLU A 34 -23.35 5.52 5.07
C GLU A 34 -21.93 6.11 5.18
N LEU A 35 -21.65 6.82 6.27
CA LEU A 35 -20.35 7.41 6.57
C LEU A 35 -19.23 6.35 6.55
N VAL A 36 -19.42 5.24 7.28
CA VAL A 36 -18.39 4.19 7.39
C VAL A 36 -18.18 3.45 6.07
N LYS A 37 -19.25 3.22 5.30
CA LYS A 37 -19.17 2.54 3.99
C LYS A 37 -18.64 3.44 2.88
N TYR A 38 -18.67 4.76 3.05
CA TYR A 38 -18.34 5.71 2.00
C TYR A 38 -16.93 5.50 1.43
N THR A 39 -15.93 5.29 2.29
CA THR A 39 -14.54 5.07 1.86
C THR A 39 -14.40 3.89 0.90
N PHE A 40 -15.22 2.85 1.04
CA PHE A 40 -15.18 1.67 0.17
C PHE A 40 -15.83 1.91 -1.21
N ARG A 41 -16.67 2.95 -1.36
CA ARG A 41 -17.28 3.34 -2.65
C ARG A 41 -16.27 3.87 -3.66
N THR A 42 -15.16 4.44 -3.21
CA THR A 42 -14.08 4.88 -4.09
C THR A 42 -13.43 3.71 -4.83
N GLY A 43 -13.84 2.48 -4.53
CA GLY A 43 -13.29 1.26 -5.11
C GLY A 43 -11.93 0.91 -4.52
N GLY A 44 -11.09 0.25 -5.32
CA GLY A 44 -9.75 -0.16 -4.92
C GLY A 44 -9.42 -1.56 -5.39
N LYS A 45 -8.13 -1.81 -5.58
CA LYS A 45 -7.62 -3.11 -6.06
C LYS A 45 -7.62 -4.18 -4.97
N ARG A 46 -7.85 -3.83 -3.68
CA ARG A 46 -7.86 -4.73 -2.52
C ARG A 46 -6.60 -5.61 -2.42
N LEU A 47 -5.44 -5.06 -2.74
CA LEU A 47 -4.21 -5.87 -2.84
C LEU A 47 -3.74 -6.40 -1.48
N ARG A 48 -3.86 -5.62 -0.39
CA ARG A 48 -3.50 -6.09 0.96
C ARG A 48 -4.38 -7.24 1.44
N PRO A 49 -5.72 -7.15 1.37
CA PRO A 49 -6.58 -8.32 1.65
C PRO A 49 -6.30 -9.52 0.76
N ILE A 50 -6.13 -9.31 -0.54
CA ILE A 50 -5.81 -10.40 -1.47
C ILE A 50 -4.48 -11.06 -1.08
N LEU A 51 -3.49 -10.29 -0.67
CA LEU A 51 -2.21 -10.82 -0.19
C LEU A 51 -2.36 -11.70 1.06
N VAL A 52 -3.26 -11.35 2.00
CA VAL A 52 -3.59 -12.25 3.14
C VAL A 52 -4.05 -13.61 2.63
N LEU A 53 -4.98 -13.62 1.66
CA LEU A 53 -5.53 -14.85 1.09
C LEU A 53 -4.46 -15.68 0.36
N LEU A 54 -3.67 -15.03 -0.51
CA LEU A 54 -2.61 -15.69 -1.29
C LEU A 54 -1.48 -16.22 -0.40
N ALA A 55 -1.10 -15.51 0.66
CA ALA A 55 -0.09 -15.96 1.61
C ALA A 55 -0.59 -17.17 2.43
N CYS A 56 -1.87 -17.19 2.78
CA CYS A 56 -2.49 -18.35 3.43
C CYS A 56 -2.45 -19.57 2.51
N GLU A 57 -2.87 -19.43 1.26
CA GLU A 57 -2.87 -20.51 0.26
C GLU A 57 -1.44 -20.95 -0.10
N GLY A 58 -0.50 -19.99 -0.19
CA GLY A 58 0.90 -20.23 -0.54
C GLY A 58 1.67 -21.10 0.45
N VAL A 59 1.15 -21.31 1.65
CA VAL A 59 1.70 -22.26 2.64
C VAL A 59 0.79 -23.46 2.87
N GLY A 60 -0.26 -23.62 2.03
CA GLY A 60 -1.16 -24.77 2.04
C GLY A 60 -2.41 -24.63 2.89
N GLY A 61 -2.71 -23.44 3.42
CA GLY A 61 -3.96 -23.13 4.11
C GLY A 61 -5.15 -22.93 3.17
N LYS A 62 -6.33 -22.74 3.76
CA LYS A 62 -7.57 -22.45 3.04
C LYS A 62 -7.93 -20.97 3.21
N SER A 63 -8.15 -20.26 2.10
CA SER A 63 -8.46 -18.83 2.10
C SER A 63 -9.72 -18.47 2.89
N ASP A 64 -10.70 -19.36 3.00
CA ASP A 64 -11.92 -19.13 3.79
C ASP A 64 -11.61 -18.81 5.25
N HIS A 65 -10.56 -19.43 5.82
CA HIS A 65 -10.12 -19.17 7.20
C HIS A 65 -9.44 -17.79 7.37
N ALA A 66 -8.98 -17.21 6.28
CA ALA A 66 -8.29 -15.93 6.25
C ALA A 66 -9.18 -14.76 5.79
N LEU A 67 -10.43 -15.02 5.42
CA LEU A 67 -11.28 -14.01 4.78
C LEU A 67 -11.63 -12.86 5.73
N ASP A 68 -11.86 -13.14 7.02
CA ASP A 68 -12.13 -12.11 8.03
C ASP A 68 -10.89 -11.26 8.29
N ALA A 69 -9.72 -11.88 8.37
CA ALA A 69 -8.45 -11.16 8.50
C ALA A 69 -8.13 -10.33 7.27
N ALA A 70 -8.46 -10.83 6.07
CA ALA A 70 -8.33 -10.07 4.83
C ALA A 70 -9.21 -8.80 4.85
N ALA A 71 -10.49 -8.93 5.23
CA ALA A 71 -11.40 -7.80 5.36
C ALA A 71 -10.92 -6.81 6.45
N ALA A 72 -10.43 -7.32 7.58
CA ALA A 72 -9.88 -6.52 8.68
C ALA A 72 -8.66 -5.70 8.26
N MET A 73 -7.76 -6.28 7.47
CA MET A 73 -6.62 -5.56 6.90
C MET A 73 -7.06 -4.44 5.94
N GLU A 74 -8.17 -4.62 5.22
CA GLU A 74 -8.74 -3.54 4.41
C GLU A 74 -9.37 -2.44 5.26
N PHE A 75 -9.98 -2.76 6.41
CA PHE A 75 -10.48 -1.74 7.34
C PHE A 75 -9.34 -0.88 7.88
N VAL A 76 -8.24 -1.51 8.31
CA VAL A 76 -7.02 -0.80 8.73
C VAL A 76 -6.48 0.10 7.62
N HIS A 77 -6.40 -0.42 6.39
CA HIS A 77 -5.95 0.36 5.24
C HIS A 77 -6.91 1.49 4.88
N ALA A 78 -8.23 1.27 4.91
CA ALA A 78 -9.21 2.31 4.64
C ALA A 78 -9.13 3.45 5.67
N ALA A 79 -8.89 3.11 6.94
CA ALA A 79 -8.63 4.10 7.98
C ALA A 79 -7.37 4.93 7.68
N SER A 80 -6.27 4.29 7.29
CA SER A 80 -5.04 5.02 6.95
C SER A 80 -5.26 5.99 5.79
N LEU A 81 -6.05 5.61 4.78
CA LEU A 81 -6.37 6.49 3.66
C LEU A 81 -7.21 7.70 4.06
N ILE A 82 -8.12 7.55 5.04
CA ILE A 82 -8.91 8.69 5.56
C ILE A 82 -7.97 9.67 6.29
N PHE A 83 -7.05 9.18 7.12
CA PHE A 83 -6.11 10.05 7.83
C PHE A 83 -5.10 10.71 6.88
N ASP A 84 -4.60 9.98 5.89
CA ASP A 84 -3.72 10.49 4.84
C ASP A 84 -4.41 11.64 4.05
N ASP A 85 -5.68 11.44 3.63
CA ASP A 85 -6.45 12.47 2.95
C ASP A 85 -6.67 13.73 3.80
N LEU A 86 -6.87 13.58 5.12
CA LEU A 86 -7.02 14.70 6.05
C LEU A 86 -5.71 15.47 6.22
N ILE A 87 -4.60 14.77 6.41
CA ILE A 87 -3.25 15.33 6.58
C ILE A 87 -2.86 16.11 5.32
N ASP A 88 -3.07 15.50 4.16
CA ASP A 88 -2.71 16.05 2.85
C ASP A 88 -3.74 17.04 2.30
N LYS A 89 -4.87 17.21 2.99
CA LYS A 89 -5.98 18.07 2.56
C LYS A 89 -6.50 17.72 1.15
N HIS A 90 -6.43 16.45 0.78
CA HIS A 90 -6.91 15.98 -0.51
C HIS A 90 -8.42 16.19 -0.65
N ARG A 91 -8.86 16.75 -1.78
CA ARG A 91 -10.28 16.97 -2.07
C ARG A 91 -10.94 15.78 -2.73
N LEU A 92 -10.20 15.07 -3.55
CA LEU A 92 -10.70 13.95 -4.35
C LEU A 92 -9.80 12.73 -4.16
N ARG A 93 -10.40 11.56 -4.12
CA ARG A 93 -9.74 10.26 -4.21
C ARG A 93 -10.43 9.42 -5.27
N ARG A 94 -9.69 9.04 -6.31
CA ARG A 94 -10.24 8.28 -7.47
C ARG A 94 -11.50 8.93 -8.06
N SER A 95 -11.45 10.23 -8.28
CA SER A 95 -12.53 11.06 -8.86
C SER A 95 -13.77 11.23 -7.97
N LEU A 96 -13.80 10.71 -6.74
CA LEU A 96 -14.85 10.97 -5.76
C LEU A 96 -14.34 11.92 -4.66
N PRO A 97 -15.21 12.73 -4.03
CA PRO A 97 -14.85 13.51 -2.87
C PRO A 97 -14.24 12.62 -1.78
N THR A 98 -13.19 13.11 -1.08
CA THR A 98 -12.68 12.44 0.11
C THR A 98 -13.71 12.45 1.23
N THR A 99 -13.56 11.60 2.25
CA THR A 99 -14.56 11.47 3.33
C THR A 99 -14.80 12.80 4.04
N GLN A 100 -13.74 13.59 4.30
CA GLN A 100 -13.86 14.92 4.92
C GLN A 100 -14.58 15.93 4.02
N HIS A 101 -14.47 15.82 2.70
CA HIS A 101 -15.20 16.69 1.77
C HIS A 101 -16.64 16.28 1.57
N ALA A 102 -16.97 14.99 1.73
CA ALA A 102 -18.34 14.49 1.62
C ALA A 102 -19.15 14.70 2.92
N PHE A 103 -18.51 14.67 4.09
CA PHE A 103 -19.21 14.71 5.38
C PHE A 103 -18.73 15.80 6.34
N ALA A 104 -17.48 15.95 6.62
CA ALA A 104 -16.72 16.93 7.41
C ALA A 104 -15.51 16.24 8.06
N ASP A 105 -14.54 17.03 8.58
CA ASP A 105 -13.30 16.53 9.18
C ASP A 105 -13.55 15.67 10.44
N ASP A 106 -14.44 16.10 11.32
CA ASP A 106 -14.79 15.39 12.56
C ASP A 106 -15.43 14.02 12.28
N LYS A 107 -16.31 13.95 11.28
CA LYS A 107 -16.93 12.71 10.82
C LYS A 107 -15.91 11.78 10.16
N ALA A 108 -15.01 12.32 9.36
CA ALA A 108 -13.93 11.55 8.73
C ALA A 108 -12.99 10.94 9.79
N ILE A 109 -12.56 11.72 10.79
CA ILE A 109 -11.74 11.25 11.92
C ILE A 109 -12.46 10.11 12.65
N SER A 110 -13.75 10.28 12.93
CA SER A 110 -14.56 9.27 13.63
C SER A 110 -14.70 7.98 12.83
N ALA A 111 -14.91 8.08 11.50
CA ALA A 111 -14.97 6.92 10.62
C ALA A 111 -13.62 6.19 10.53
N GLY A 112 -12.51 6.92 10.41
CA GLY A 112 -11.16 6.36 10.43
C GLY A 112 -10.86 5.61 11.72
N LEU A 113 -11.19 6.22 12.88
CA LEU A 113 -11.02 5.59 14.19
C LEU A 113 -11.86 4.30 14.29
N PHE A 114 -13.13 4.34 13.87
CA PHE A 114 -14.00 3.16 13.87
C PHE A 114 -13.43 2.04 13.01
N LEU A 115 -13.03 2.32 11.78
CA LEU A 115 -12.49 1.31 10.86
C LEU A 115 -11.19 0.69 11.38
N ALA A 116 -10.25 1.49 11.89
CA ALA A 116 -9.02 0.98 12.49
C ALA A 116 -9.32 0.06 13.68
N SER A 117 -10.19 0.50 14.60
CA SER A 117 -10.59 -0.27 15.78
C SER A 117 -11.31 -1.57 15.39
N LYS A 118 -12.23 -1.52 14.40
CA LYS A 118 -12.94 -2.70 13.91
C LYS A 118 -11.99 -3.72 13.28
N GLY A 119 -11.02 -3.26 12.49
CA GLY A 119 -9.98 -4.13 11.93
C GLY A 119 -9.16 -4.83 13.02
N VAL A 120 -8.70 -4.08 14.03
CA VAL A 120 -7.95 -4.65 15.16
C VAL A 120 -8.82 -5.58 15.98
N GLN A 121 -10.10 -5.26 16.24
CA GLN A 121 -11.04 -6.12 16.93
C GLN A 121 -11.14 -7.49 16.25
N ILE A 122 -11.42 -7.54 14.94
CA ILE A 122 -11.55 -8.78 14.19
C ILE A 122 -10.26 -9.61 14.27
N LEU A 123 -9.09 -8.96 14.09
CA LEU A 123 -7.80 -9.66 14.18
C LEU A 123 -7.49 -10.17 15.58
N SER A 124 -8.00 -9.54 16.63
CA SER A 124 -7.82 -9.97 18.02
C SER A 124 -8.67 -11.19 18.40
N GLU A 125 -9.69 -11.53 17.63
CA GLU A 125 -10.54 -12.72 17.85
C GLU A 125 -9.83 -14.02 17.45
N TYR A 126 -8.76 -13.94 16.66
CA TYR A 126 -7.93 -15.11 16.35
C TYR A 126 -7.08 -15.50 17.56
N LYS A 127 -7.02 -16.81 17.84
CA LYS A 127 -6.32 -17.34 19.02
C LYS A 127 -4.80 -17.23 18.95
N ASP A 128 -4.21 -17.12 17.74
CA ASP A 128 -2.77 -17.04 17.57
C ASP A 128 -2.29 -15.60 17.83
N PRO A 129 -1.48 -15.36 18.89
CA PRO A 129 -1.05 -14.02 19.26
C PRO A 129 -0.09 -13.37 18.21
N ARG A 130 0.44 -14.17 17.27
CA ARG A 130 1.27 -13.62 16.18
C ARG A 130 0.46 -12.69 15.30
N ILE A 131 -0.84 -12.94 15.12
CA ILE A 131 -1.72 -12.10 14.29
C ILE A 131 -1.83 -10.69 14.86
N THR A 132 -2.16 -10.58 16.16
CA THR A 132 -2.27 -9.28 16.83
C THR A 132 -0.92 -8.55 16.86
N ARG A 133 0.19 -9.28 17.05
CA ARG A 133 1.54 -8.72 17.02
C ARG A 133 1.89 -8.16 15.64
N LEU A 134 1.61 -8.88 14.56
CA LEU A 134 1.91 -8.46 13.19
C LEU A 134 1.13 -7.19 12.80
N VAL A 135 -0.16 -7.13 13.12
CA VAL A 135 -0.94 -5.91 12.84
C VAL A 135 -0.48 -4.74 13.70
N GLY A 136 -0.13 -5.00 14.96
CA GLY A 136 0.40 -3.97 15.87
C GLY A 136 1.70 -3.35 15.35
N TRP A 137 2.64 -4.17 14.89
CA TRP A 137 3.88 -3.69 14.24
C TRP A 137 3.56 -2.91 12.97
N GLY A 138 2.68 -3.44 12.11
CA GLY A 138 2.28 -2.76 10.88
C GLY A 138 1.69 -1.37 11.12
N LEU A 139 0.83 -1.22 12.14
CA LEU A 139 0.24 0.06 12.51
C LEU A 139 1.25 1.06 13.09
N VAL A 140 2.15 0.59 13.96
CA VAL A 140 3.20 1.44 14.54
C VAL A 140 4.14 1.93 13.45
N ASP A 141 4.58 1.05 12.56
CA ASP A 141 5.51 1.42 11.48
C ASP A 141 4.82 2.34 10.46
N LEU A 142 3.57 2.07 10.08
CA LEU A 142 2.78 2.97 9.25
C LEU A 142 2.70 4.38 9.87
N SER A 143 2.42 4.48 11.16
CA SER A 143 2.32 5.76 11.85
C SER A 143 3.66 6.50 11.92
N LYS A 144 4.77 5.76 12.12
CA LYS A 144 6.12 6.35 12.03
C LYS A 144 6.41 6.86 10.61
N GLY A 145 6.05 6.08 9.59
CA GLY A 145 6.21 6.47 8.19
C GLY A 145 5.44 7.75 7.87
N GLU A 146 4.20 7.86 8.35
CA GLU A 146 3.37 9.06 8.21
C GLU A 146 3.99 10.29 8.89
N ILE A 147 4.49 10.13 10.11
CA ILE A 147 5.19 11.20 10.83
C ILE A 147 6.44 11.65 10.06
N LEU A 148 7.26 10.71 9.60
CA LEU A 148 8.46 11.04 8.82
C LEU A 148 8.11 11.76 7.52
N ASP A 149 7.08 11.29 6.82
CA ASP A 149 6.62 11.90 5.56
C ASP A 149 6.13 13.34 5.78
N THR A 150 5.36 13.60 6.84
CA THR A 150 4.87 14.95 7.17
C THR A 150 5.98 15.92 7.63
N LEU A 151 7.07 15.40 8.19
CA LEU A 151 8.22 16.20 8.63
C LEU A 151 9.29 16.36 7.53
N THR A 152 9.14 15.64 6.42
CA THR A 152 10.13 15.63 5.36
C THR A 152 9.99 16.87 4.47
N GLU A 153 11.05 17.65 4.40
CA GLU A 153 11.19 18.73 3.41
C GLU A 153 11.67 18.18 2.06
N LEU A 154 11.62 19.01 1.00
CA LEU A 154 11.86 18.64 -0.40
C LEU A 154 13.24 17.99 -0.69
N ALA A 155 14.22 18.04 0.19
CA ALA A 155 15.57 17.53 -0.03
C ALA A 155 15.87 16.31 0.84
N ILE A 156 15.48 15.14 0.38
CA ILE A 156 15.83 13.86 1.03
C ILE A 156 16.71 13.02 0.10
N ASP A 157 17.50 12.10 0.67
CA ASP A 157 18.22 11.10 -0.10
C ASP A 157 17.36 9.86 -0.38
N ILE A 158 17.87 8.98 -1.24
CA ILE A 158 17.17 7.76 -1.64
C ILE A 158 16.94 6.82 -0.45
N GLU A 159 17.85 6.78 0.51
CA GLU A 159 17.75 5.93 1.69
C GLU A 159 16.59 6.39 2.59
N HIS A 160 16.47 7.70 2.79
CA HIS A 160 15.36 8.29 3.54
C HIS A 160 14.01 8.04 2.85
N TYR A 161 13.93 8.23 1.53
CA TYR A 161 12.73 7.89 0.76
C TYR A 161 12.34 6.41 0.91
N LEU A 162 13.30 5.49 0.75
CA LEU A 162 13.04 4.06 0.89
C LEU A 162 12.61 3.69 2.30
N ASN A 163 13.12 4.38 3.32
CA ASN A 163 12.69 4.20 4.70
C ASN A 163 11.23 4.65 4.90
N ILE A 164 10.83 5.79 4.34
CA ILE A 164 9.41 6.23 4.38
C ILE A 164 8.52 5.24 3.63
N ALA A 165 8.89 4.81 2.42
CA ALA A 165 8.14 3.84 1.63
C ALA A 165 7.98 2.50 2.36
N ASP A 166 9.03 2.06 3.05
CA ASP A 166 9.03 0.87 3.89
C ASP A 166 8.06 1.00 5.07
N LEU A 167 8.15 2.08 5.82
CA LEU A 167 7.33 2.30 7.00
C LEU A 167 5.87 2.62 6.63
N LYS A 168 5.63 3.59 5.75
CA LYS A 168 4.29 4.09 5.41
C LYS A 168 3.49 3.08 4.58
N THR A 169 4.12 2.43 3.61
CA THR A 169 3.42 1.58 2.64
C THR A 169 3.67 0.09 2.86
N ALA A 170 4.94 -0.33 2.99
CA ALA A 170 5.26 -1.74 3.02
C ALA A 170 4.92 -2.41 4.35
N SER A 171 4.81 -1.67 5.44
CA SER A 171 4.43 -2.19 6.76
C SER A 171 3.12 -3.00 6.75
N LEU A 172 2.06 -2.48 6.10
CA LEU A 172 0.79 -3.20 5.99
C LEU A 172 0.83 -4.34 4.98
N PHE A 173 1.67 -4.30 3.94
CA PHE A 173 1.91 -5.46 3.07
C PHE A 173 2.64 -6.57 3.83
N SER A 174 3.62 -6.22 4.66
CA SER A 174 4.33 -7.16 5.54
C SER A 174 3.39 -7.85 6.52
N ALA A 175 2.57 -7.05 7.22
CA ALA A 175 1.57 -7.57 8.14
C ALA A 175 0.57 -8.48 7.43
N ALA A 176 0.07 -8.10 6.25
CA ALA A 176 -0.88 -8.89 5.47
C ALA A 176 -0.31 -10.25 5.07
N ALA A 177 0.91 -10.29 4.52
CA ALA A 177 1.57 -11.54 4.13
C ALA A 177 1.88 -12.43 5.35
N GLY A 178 2.40 -11.84 6.43
CA GLY A 178 2.68 -12.57 7.67
C GLY A 178 1.41 -13.16 8.32
N ILE A 179 0.33 -12.38 8.41
CA ILE A 179 -0.98 -12.83 8.93
C ILE A 179 -1.52 -13.99 8.07
N GLY A 180 -1.47 -13.86 6.75
CA GLY A 180 -1.85 -14.93 5.83
C GLY A 180 -1.05 -16.21 6.09
N GLY A 181 0.26 -16.10 6.26
CA GLY A 181 1.13 -17.22 6.62
C GLY A 181 0.74 -17.90 7.94
N VAL A 182 0.48 -17.10 9.00
CA VAL A 182 0.01 -17.63 10.29
C VAL A 182 -1.29 -18.41 10.12
N LEU A 183 -2.26 -17.84 9.40
CA LEU A 183 -3.58 -18.47 9.15
C LEU A 183 -3.50 -19.69 8.25
N GLY A 184 -2.49 -19.76 7.38
CA GLY A 184 -2.17 -20.94 6.58
C GLY A 184 -1.46 -22.06 7.35
N GLY A 185 -1.11 -21.84 8.63
CA GLY A 185 -0.43 -22.82 9.47
C GLY A 185 1.11 -22.82 9.31
N ALA A 186 1.68 -21.75 8.77
CA ALA A 186 3.12 -21.64 8.59
C ALA A 186 3.89 -21.64 9.93
N ASN A 187 5.07 -22.24 9.92
CA ASN A 187 6.01 -22.16 11.02
C ASN A 187 6.58 -20.75 11.17
N ALA A 188 7.35 -20.49 12.22
CA ALA A 188 7.90 -19.15 12.49
C ALA A 188 8.85 -18.65 11.40
N HIS A 189 9.63 -19.56 10.78
CA HIS A 189 10.53 -19.22 9.67
C HIS A 189 9.75 -18.77 8.44
N ASP A 190 8.76 -19.55 8.01
CA ASP A 190 7.95 -19.24 6.83
C ASP A 190 7.10 -17.98 7.03
N VAL A 191 6.59 -17.74 8.25
CA VAL A 191 5.92 -16.46 8.58
C VAL A 191 6.87 -15.28 8.40
N ASN A 192 8.14 -15.41 8.83
CA ASN A 192 9.15 -14.36 8.65
C ASN A 192 9.49 -14.15 7.17
N CYS A 193 9.66 -15.21 6.40
CA CYS A 193 9.86 -15.12 4.94
C CYS A 193 8.68 -14.39 4.26
N LEU A 194 7.45 -14.73 4.61
CA LEU A 194 6.26 -14.06 4.06
C LEU A 194 6.17 -12.59 4.50
N TYR A 195 6.54 -12.28 5.75
CA TYR A 195 6.60 -10.91 6.23
C TYR A 195 7.61 -10.08 5.41
N ASN A 196 8.82 -10.59 5.20
CA ASN A 196 9.85 -9.95 4.39
C ASN A 196 9.44 -9.86 2.91
N TYR A 197 8.80 -10.91 2.37
CA TYR A 197 8.20 -10.90 1.05
C TYR A 197 7.21 -9.74 0.91
N GLY A 198 6.26 -9.60 1.84
CA GLY A 198 5.29 -8.52 1.85
C GLY A 198 5.95 -7.14 1.90
N ARG A 199 7.03 -7.01 2.70
CA ARG A 199 7.83 -5.78 2.79
C ARG A 199 8.43 -5.41 1.44
N ALA A 200 9.09 -6.35 0.78
CA ALA A 200 9.72 -6.11 -0.51
C ALA A 200 8.68 -5.76 -1.60
N VAL A 201 7.56 -6.47 -1.64
CA VAL A 201 6.44 -6.15 -2.55
C VAL A 201 5.87 -4.78 -2.27
N GLY A 202 5.69 -4.39 -1.00
CA GLY A 202 5.15 -3.10 -0.61
C GLY A 202 6.03 -1.91 -1.04
N ILE A 203 7.36 -2.04 -0.93
CA ILE A 203 8.30 -1.03 -1.43
C ILE A 203 8.24 -0.95 -2.97
N ALA A 204 8.26 -2.09 -3.66
CA ALA A 204 8.11 -2.13 -5.12
C ALA A 204 6.80 -1.48 -5.58
N PHE A 205 5.73 -1.71 -4.81
CA PHE A 205 4.42 -1.12 -5.04
C PHE A 205 4.46 0.40 -4.90
N GLN A 206 5.06 0.95 -3.84
CA GLN A 206 5.16 2.40 -3.66
C GLN A 206 5.96 3.06 -4.79
N ILE A 207 7.12 2.51 -5.13
CA ILE A 207 7.94 3.02 -6.24
C ILE A 207 7.13 3.03 -7.56
N LYS A 208 6.35 1.98 -7.80
CA LYS A 208 5.51 1.91 -9.00
C LYS A 208 4.35 2.91 -8.98
N ASP A 209 3.74 3.18 -7.82
CA ASP A 209 2.73 4.23 -7.69
C ASP A 209 3.34 5.60 -8.00
N ASP A 210 4.50 5.91 -7.47
CA ASP A 210 5.21 7.17 -7.75
C ASP A 210 5.52 7.34 -9.25
N ILE A 211 5.92 6.26 -9.94
CA ILE A 211 6.14 6.28 -11.39
C ILE A 211 4.85 6.58 -12.15
N LEU A 212 3.73 5.97 -11.72
CA LEU A 212 2.44 6.15 -12.38
C LEU A 212 1.88 7.57 -12.15
N ASP A 213 1.99 8.09 -10.95
CA ASP A 213 1.51 9.43 -10.60
C ASP A 213 2.25 10.52 -11.38
N GLN A 214 3.55 10.34 -11.65
CA GLN A 214 4.33 11.27 -12.47
C GLN A 214 3.96 11.29 -13.95
N SER A 215 3.51 10.17 -14.49
CA SER A 215 3.12 10.13 -15.90
C SER A 215 1.87 10.97 -16.20
N ALA A 216 1.10 11.33 -15.16
CA ALA A 216 -0.11 12.13 -15.29
C ALA A 216 0.16 13.65 -15.32
N ASP A 217 1.11 14.19 -14.53
CA ASP A 217 1.53 15.59 -14.57
C ASP A 217 2.88 15.82 -13.84
N PRO A 218 4.01 15.88 -14.57
CA PRO A 218 5.34 16.05 -13.98
C PRO A 218 5.56 17.36 -13.21
N VAL A 219 4.71 18.36 -13.44
CA VAL A 219 4.89 19.74 -12.94
C VAL A 219 4.12 20.03 -11.66
N ARG A 220 3.12 19.21 -11.34
CA ARG A 220 2.20 19.44 -10.20
C ARG A 220 2.56 18.75 -8.91
N GLN A 221 3.75 18.21 -8.73
CA GLN A 221 4.06 17.47 -7.52
C GLN A 221 4.42 18.37 -6.35
N GLU A 222 3.54 18.35 -5.37
CA GLU A 222 3.77 18.93 -4.05
C GLU A 222 4.72 18.08 -3.19
N ARG A 223 5.06 16.84 -3.63
CA ARG A 223 5.93 15.89 -2.91
C ARG A 223 7.06 15.35 -3.78
N VAL A 224 8.24 15.24 -3.20
CA VAL A 224 9.40 14.61 -3.83
C VAL A 224 9.24 13.10 -3.80
N ASN A 225 9.33 12.45 -4.95
CA ASN A 225 9.32 11.00 -5.09
C ASN A 225 10.65 10.48 -5.67
N LEU A 226 10.81 9.16 -5.75
CA LEU A 226 12.06 8.54 -6.19
C LEU A 226 12.51 8.99 -7.58
N VAL A 227 11.58 9.28 -8.49
CA VAL A 227 11.89 9.73 -9.84
C VAL A 227 12.52 11.13 -9.81
N VAL A 228 11.91 12.05 -9.05
CA VAL A 228 12.43 13.42 -8.88
C VAL A 228 13.77 13.40 -8.14
N MET A 229 13.93 12.55 -7.14
CA MET A 229 15.13 12.49 -6.31
C MET A 229 16.37 12.02 -7.06
N HIS A 230 16.26 11.03 -7.92
CA HIS A 230 17.40 10.55 -8.71
C HIS A 230 17.95 11.64 -9.65
N TYR A 231 17.13 12.62 -9.96
CA TYR A 231 17.42 13.74 -10.84
C TYR A 231 18.36 14.76 -10.25
N LEU A 232 18.51 14.76 -8.95
CA LEU A 232 19.10 15.87 -8.23
C LEU A 232 20.39 15.41 -7.57
N ASP A 233 21.49 15.56 -8.32
CA ASP A 233 22.83 15.30 -7.79
C ASP A 233 23.20 16.28 -6.67
N GLU A 234 24.00 15.82 -5.71
CA GLU A 234 24.03 16.31 -4.32
C GLU A 234 24.34 17.81 -4.11
N ALA A 235 25.09 18.43 -4.97
CA ALA A 235 25.48 19.84 -4.81
C ALA A 235 24.49 20.87 -5.39
N THR A 236 23.63 20.46 -6.33
CA THR A 236 22.73 21.37 -7.08
C THR A 236 21.25 21.13 -6.82
N LYS A 237 20.93 20.20 -5.93
CA LYS A 237 19.57 19.72 -5.69
C LYS A 237 18.56 20.82 -5.35
N ARG A 238 18.87 21.68 -4.38
CA ARG A 238 17.93 22.72 -3.91
C ARG A 238 17.72 23.83 -4.93
N GLU A 239 18.78 24.31 -5.56
CA GLU A 239 18.74 25.45 -6.49
C GLU A 239 18.05 25.10 -7.81
N ARG A 240 18.25 23.88 -8.32
CA ARG A 240 17.59 23.40 -9.54
C ARG A 240 16.11 23.06 -9.36
N ILE A 241 15.70 22.52 -8.21
CA ILE A 241 14.26 22.29 -7.93
C ILE A 241 13.50 23.61 -7.90
N SER A 242 13.99 24.61 -7.16
CA SER A 242 13.37 25.93 -7.14
C SER A 242 13.28 26.53 -8.53
N ASN A 243 14.35 26.45 -9.30
CA ASN A 243 14.40 27.01 -10.67
C ASN A 243 13.51 26.24 -11.66
N LEU A 244 13.38 24.90 -11.52
CA LEU A 244 12.49 24.08 -12.35
C LEU A 244 11.00 24.28 -12.00
N LEU A 245 10.70 24.55 -10.74
CA LEU A 245 9.34 24.85 -10.30
C LEU A 245 8.91 26.31 -10.59
N GLU A 246 9.86 27.24 -10.60
CA GLU A 246 9.60 28.68 -10.81
C GLU A 246 9.75 29.16 -12.27
N ASN A 247 10.57 28.49 -13.11
CA ASN A 247 10.89 28.96 -14.46
C ASN A 247 10.46 27.98 -15.56
N HIS A 248 9.25 28.15 -16.04
CA HIS A 248 8.73 27.47 -17.25
C HIS A 248 9.29 28.09 -18.58
N GLU A 249 10.56 28.30 -18.73
CA GLU A 249 11.07 28.75 -20.01
C GLU A 249 11.35 27.60 -20.99
N LYS A 250 10.83 27.79 -22.21
CA LYS A 250 10.67 26.78 -23.28
C LYS A 250 11.97 26.22 -23.89
N SER A 251 13.15 26.66 -23.47
CA SER A 251 14.43 26.34 -24.15
C SER A 251 15.15 25.10 -23.63
N GLU A 252 14.78 24.53 -22.47
CA GLU A 252 15.47 23.37 -21.83
C GLU A 252 14.75 22.03 -21.97
N LYS A 253 13.65 21.99 -22.74
CA LYS A 253 12.77 20.81 -22.87
C LYS A 253 13.45 19.50 -23.26
N PRO A 254 14.44 19.44 -24.18
CA PRO A 254 15.05 18.16 -24.55
C PRO A 254 15.91 17.55 -23.45
N GLN A 255 16.67 18.37 -22.73
CA GLN A 255 17.54 17.93 -21.63
C GLN A 255 16.70 17.46 -20.43
N ILE A 256 15.60 18.15 -20.13
CA ILE A 256 14.65 17.78 -19.09
C ILE A 256 14.02 16.43 -19.41
N ALA A 257 13.61 16.18 -20.65
CA ALA A 257 13.00 14.92 -21.08
C ALA A 257 13.96 13.73 -20.95
N GLU A 258 15.23 13.92 -21.34
CA GLU A 258 16.26 12.87 -21.23
C GLU A 258 16.54 12.51 -19.77
N LEU A 259 16.71 13.51 -18.95
CA LEU A 259 16.94 13.31 -17.53
C LEU A 259 15.73 12.63 -16.86
N TYR A 260 14.52 13.02 -17.20
CA TYR A 260 13.30 12.38 -16.70
C TYR A 260 13.24 10.91 -17.07
N GLU A 261 13.57 10.56 -18.32
CA GLU A 261 13.62 9.16 -18.75
C GLU A 261 14.67 8.37 -17.96
N GLN A 262 15.85 8.93 -17.70
CA GLN A 262 16.87 8.29 -16.87
C GLN A 262 16.36 8.04 -15.44
N ALA A 263 15.67 9.00 -14.86
CA ALA A 263 15.08 8.88 -13.54
C ALA A 263 13.98 7.80 -13.48
N LEU A 264 13.13 7.71 -14.51
CA LEU A 264 12.14 6.64 -14.64
C LEU A 264 12.80 5.26 -14.72
N GLN A 265 13.85 5.12 -15.54
CA GLN A 265 14.58 3.85 -15.66
C GLN A 265 15.25 3.44 -14.35
N PHE A 266 15.78 4.41 -13.60
CA PHE A 266 16.33 4.16 -12.27
C PHE A 266 15.24 3.66 -11.29
N ALA A 267 14.11 4.34 -11.22
CA ALA A 267 13.00 3.94 -10.36
C ALA A 267 12.44 2.56 -10.72
N LEU A 268 12.28 2.27 -12.03
CA LEU A 268 11.89 0.95 -12.52
C LEU A 268 12.91 -0.13 -12.13
N LYS A 269 14.20 0.15 -12.22
CA LYS A 269 15.25 -0.76 -11.78
C LYS A 269 15.14 -1.05 -10.29
N LYS A 270 14.95 -0.01 -9.46
CA LYS A 270 14.78 -0.17 -8.01
C LYS A 270 13.53 -0.99 -7.67
N SER A 271 12.41 -0.74 -8.32
CA SER A 271 11.20 -1.55 -8.14
C SER A 271 11.43 -3.02 -8.49
N ARG A 272 12.13 -3.32 -9.61
CA ARG A 272 12.50 -4.70 -9.98
C ARG A 272 13.43 -5.36 -8.96
N GLU A 273 14.42 -4.65 -8.44
CA GLU A 273 15.30 -5.16 -7.38
C GLU A 273 14.51 -5.63 -6.16
N HIS A 274 13.47 -4.90 -5.77
CA HIS A 274 12.59 -5.28 -4.65
C HIS A 274 11.68 -6.47 -5.00
N VAL A 275 11.17 -6.58 -6.22
CA VAL A 275 10.43 -7.79 -6.65
C VAL A 275 11.33 -9.03 -6.63
N GLU A 276 12.57 -8.92 -7.08
CA GLU A 276 13.51 -10.06 -7.00
C GLU A 276 13.85 -10.43 -5.54
N LYS A 277 14.00 -9.45 -4.63
CA LYS A 277 14.13 -9.72 -3.19
C LYS A 277 12.91 -10.46 -2.65
N ALA A 278 11.70 -10.05 -3.03
CA ALA A 278 10.47 -10.74 -2.64
C ALA A 278 10.48 -12.22 -3.11
N LYS A 279 10.82 -12.47 -4.36
CA LYS A 279 10.91 -13.84 -4.89
C LYS A 279 11.99 -14.68 -4.21
N MET A 280 13.10 -14.07 -3.75
CA MET A 280 14.10 -14.80 -2.96
C MET A 280 13.56 -15.26 -1.60
N GLU A 281 12.74 -14.45 -0.92
CA GLU A 281 12.08 -14.87 0.31
C GLU A 281 11.17 -16.09 0.09
N LEU A 282 10.44 -16.15 -1.04
CA LEU A 282 9.59 -17.28 -1.37
C LEU A 282 10.39 -18.59 -1.60
N LYS A 283 11.62 -18.49 -2.14
CA LYS A 283 12.50 -19.66 -2.30
C LYS A 283 12.98 -20.21 -0.97
N SER A 284 12.95 -19.42 0.08
CA SER A 284 13.35 -19.82 1.44
C SER A 284 12.23 -20.49 2.24
N LEU A 285 11.01 -20.56 1.71
CA LEU A 285 9.89 -21.29 2.34
C LEU A 285 10.17 -22.78 2.40
N GLN A 286 9.60 -23.46 3.41
CA GLN A 286 9.74 -24.90 3.57
C GLN A 286 9.20 -25.69 2.36
N ASP A 287 8.13 -25.19 1.73
CA ASP A 287 7.57 -25.74 0.48
C ASP A 287 7.39 -24.62 -0.57
N PRO A 288 8.45 -24.25 -1.30
CA PRO A 288 8.35 -23.18 -2.29
C PRO A 288 7.40 -23.51 -3.46
N SER A 289 7.06 -24.78 -3.67
CA SER A 289 6.22 -25.18 -4.81
C SER A 289 4.81 -24.59 -4.77
N LYS A 290 4.33 -24.19 -3.61
CA LYS A 290 3.02 -23.57 -3.39
C LYS A 290 3.01 -22.05 -3.56
N SER A 291 4.17 -21.41 -3.75
CA SER A 291 4.30 -19.96 -3.76
C SER A 291 4.06 -19.29 -5.12
N LYS A 292 3.71 -20.06 -6.17
CA LYS A 292 3.56 -19.53 -7.53
C LYS A 292 2.63 -18.33 -7.63
N LEU A 293 1.50 -18.32 -6.94
CA LEU A 293 0.58 -17.18 -6.94
C LEU A 293 1.17 -15.92 -6.25
N LEU A 294 2.08 -16.11 -5.29
CA LEU A 294 2.81 -15.01 -4.67
C LEU A 294 3.88 -14.44 -5.61
N GLU A 295 4.55 -15.30 -6.41
CA GLU A 295 5.46 -14.83 -7.48
C GLU A 295 4.70 -13.99 -8.49
N ASP A 296 3.54 -14.47 -8.97
CA ASP A 296 2.69 -13.76 -9.91
C ASP A 296 2.15 -12.43 -9.31
N PHE A 297 1.90 -12.39 -8.00
CA PHE A 297 1.51 -11.17 -7.30
C PHE A 297 2.66 -10.14 -7.23
N ALA A 298 3.89 -10.60 -6.99
CA ALA A 298 5.06 -9.73 -7.01
C ALA A 298 5.30 -9.15 -8.42
N ASP A 299 5.19 -9.96 -9.48
CA ASP A 299 5.29 -9.49 -10.87
C ASP A 299 4.17 -8.50 -11.21
N TYR A 300 2.94 -8.77 -10.79
CA TYR A 300 1.81 -7.86 -10.98
C TYR A 300 2.04 -6.47 -10.37
N SER A 301 2.80 -6.38 -9.27
CA SER A 301 3.13 -5.08 -8.67
C SER A 301 3.93 -4.16 -9.60
N LEU A 302 4.71 -4.74 -10.54
CA LEU A 302 5.48 -4.03 -11.57
C LEU A 302 4.66 -3.71 -12.83
N GLU A 303 3.82 -4.67 -13.26
CA GLU A 303 3.16 -4.65 -14.58
C GLU A 303 1.88 -3.81 -14.59
N ARG A 304 1.33 -3.49 -13.42
CA ARG A 304 0.07 -2.75 -13.32
C ARG A 304 0.13 -1.39 -14.04
N ALA A 305 -0.90 -1.14 -14.82
CA ALA A 305 -1.26 0.18 -15.35
C ALA A 305 -2.32 0.83 -14.44
N PHE A 306 -2.62 2.10 -14.67
CA PHE A 306 -3.68 2.83 -14.00
C PHE A 306 -5.04 2.10 -14.06
#